data_cb2b3490aef9ea4dc99c6168dc7cf451
#
_entry.id   cb2b3490aef9ea4dc99c6168dc7cf451
#
_cell.length_a   1.000
_cell.length_b   1.000
_cell.length_c   1.000
_cell.angle_alpha   90.00
_cell.angle_beta   90.00
_cell.angle_gamma   90.00
#
_symmetry.space_group_name_H-M   'P 1'
#
loop_
_entity.id
_entity.type
_entity.pdbx_description
1 polymer ?
#
loop_
_entity_poly.entity_id
_entity_poly.type
_entity_poly.pdbx_seq_one_letter_code
_entity_poly.pdbx_strand_id
1 'polypeptide(L)'
;MAEKEMSFLEHLEDLRWHLLRSIVAILIAALAAFLAKNFVFDFLLFGPKKTDFLTYKLLCQASNFLGFDDSFCIGELPFRIQSRTMAGQFSAHIWTSITLGFVVAFPYVIYQFWKFISPGLYSHEKRTASGFIFISSLLFFTGVLFGYYVVTPLSIRFLGTYTVSVEIFNDFDLNSYTALVRASVLASGLIFELPILVYFLTKIGLITPELMRKYRKIALVLVMFLSAVITPPDVASQIIVAIPVLILYELSIFISKRVVRNINKKS
;
A
#
# COMPACT_ATOMS: atom_id res chain seq x y z
N MET A 1 36.93 -16.51 -10.32
CA MET A 1 35.88 -17.53 -10.51
C MET A 1 34.98 -16.99 -11.60
N ALA A 2 34.92 -17.65 -12.77
CA ALA A 2 34.07 -17.23 -13.87
C ALA A 2 32.61 -17.15 -13.39
N GLU A 3 31.98 -16.00 -13.55
CA GLU A 3 30.52 -15.88 -13.38
C GLU A 3 29.90 -16.80 -14.41
N LYS A 4 29.17 -17.80 -13.93
CA LYS A 4 28.41 -18.72 -14.76
C LYS A 4 27.33 -17.89 -15.44
N GLU A 5 27.49 -17.55 -16.71
CA GLU A 5 26.43 -16.91 -17.50
C GLU A 5 25.25 -17.88 -17.53
N MET A 6 24.21 -17.56 -16.75
CA MET A 6 22.99 -18.35 -16.75
C MET A 6 22.29 -18.18 -18.09
N SER A 7 21.85 -19.28 -18.69
CA SER A 7 21.03 -19.21 -19.89
C SER A 7 19.68 -18.57 -19.57
N PHE A 8 19.03 -17.97 -20.57
CA PHE A 8 17.70 -17.37 -20.40
C PHE A 8 16.68 -18.38 -19.82
N LEU A 9 16.77 -19.63 -20.20
CA LEU A 9 15.87 -20.70 -19.69
C LEU A 9 16.13 -21.01 -18.21
N GLU A 10 17.39 -21.07 -17.78
CA GLU A 10 17.75 -21.25 -16.35
C GLU A 10 17.23 -20.09 -15.50
N HIS A 11 17.30 -18.85 -16.02
CA HIS A 11 16.79 -17.67 -15.31
C HIS A 11 15.25 -17.72 -15.17
N LEU A 12 14.52 -18.21 -16.18
CA LEU A 12 13.07 -18.42 -16.09
C LEU A 12 12.72 -19.53 -15.09
N GLU A 13 13.52 -20.58 -14.99
CA GLU A 13 13.30 -21.65 -14.01
C GLU A 13 13.53 -21.16 -12.59
N ASP A 14 14.54 -20.35 -12.35
CA ASP A 14 14.77 -19.68 -11.05
C ASP A 14 13.61 -18.76 -10.67
N LEU A 15 13.08 -17.98 -11.62
CA LEU A 15 11.89 -17.13 -11.39
C LEU A 15 10.71 -17.96 -10.91
N ARG A 16 10.45 -19.10 -11.58
CA ARG A 16 9.35 -20.00 -11.22
C ARG A 16 9.46 -20.47 -9.77
N TRP A 17 10.65 -20.89 -9.33
CA TRP A 17 10.86 -21.38 -7.98
C TRP A 17 10.71 -20.27 -6.91
N HIS A 18 11.21 -19.06 -7.19
CA HIS A 18 11.04 -17.92 -6.30
C HIS A 18 9.58 -17.49 -6.19
N LEU A 19 8.83 -17.53 -7.31
CA LEU A 19 7.40 -17.23 -7.33
C LEU A 19 6.59 -18.27 -6.54
N LEU A 20 6.86 -19.56 -6.75
CA LEU A 20 6.19 -20.64 -6.01
C LEU A 20 6.40 -20.54 -4.51
N ARG A 21 7.63 -20.27 -4.05
CA ARG A 21 7.93 -20.05 -2.62
C ARG A 21 7.19 -18.85 -2.05
N SER A 22 7.10 -17.76 -2.81
CA SER A 22 6.35 -16.57 -2.41
C SER A 22 4.85 -16.87 -2.28
N ILE A 23 4.26 -17.57 -3.25
CA ILE A 23 2.85 -17.97 -3.23
C ILE A 23 2.57 -18.89 -2.01
N VAL A 24 3.43 -19.87 -1.76
CA VAL A 24 3.25 -20.79 -0.60
C VAL A 24 3.31 -20.01 0.71
N ALA A 25 4.23 -19.06 0.86
CA ALA A 25 4.30 -18.22 2.06
C ALA A 25 3.03 -17.36 2.25
N ILE A 26 2.50 -16.78 1.17
CA ILE A 26 1.24 -16.03 1.18
C ILE A 26 0.09 -16.93 1.59
N LEU A 27 -0.01 -18.15 1.03
CA LEU A 27 -1.09 -19.09 1.35
C LEU A 27 -1.04 -19.57 2.81
N ILE A 28 0.15 -19.83 3.36
CA ILE A 28 0.31 -20.20 4.78
C ILE A 28 -0.16 -19.04 5.68
N ALA A 29 0.27 -17.81 5.41
CA ALA A 29 -0.16 -16.63 6.16
C ALA A 29 -1.66 -16.35 5.97
N ALA A 30 -2.21 -16.57 4.77
CA ALA A 30 -3.63 -16.45 4.49
C ALA A 30 -4.46 -17.50 5.26
N LEU A 31 -3.97 -18.73 5.37
CA LEU A 31 -4.61 -19.77 6.17
C LEU A 31 -4.64 -19.38 7.66
N ALA A 32 -3.55 -18.84 8.19
CA ALA A 32 -3.52 -18.34 9.56
C ALA A 32 -4.53 -17.21 9.77
N ALA A 33 -4.62 -16.24 8.83
CA ALA A 33 -5.60 -15.17 8.87
C ALA A 33 -7.04 -15.70 8.75
N PHE A 34 -7.27 -16.74 7.93
CA PHE A 34 -8.57 -17.38 7.78
C PHE A 34 -9.03 -18.04 9.09
N LEU A 35 -8.16 -18.71 9.80
CA LEU A 35 -8.49 -19.32 11.10
C LEU A 35 -8.75 -18.27 12.19
N ALA A 36 -8.13 -17.09 12.08
CA ALA A 36 -8.28 -15.97 13.02
C ALA A 36 -9.45 -15.03 12.67
N LYS A 37 -10.55 -15.54 12.08
CA LYS A 37 -11.66 -14.76 11.50
C LYS A 37 -12.20 -13.65 12.43
N ASN A 38 -12.39 -13.93 13.71
CA ASN A 38 -12.96 -12.97 14.66
C ASN A 38 -12.04 -11.76 14.83
N PHE A 39 -10.73 -11.97 15.00
CA PHE A 39 -9.76 -10.88 15.06
C PHE A 39 -9.74 -10.08 13.75
N VAL A 40 -9.75 -10.75 12.62
CA VAL A 40 -9.69 -10.12 11.30
C VAL A 40 -10.94 -9.26 11.03
N PHE A 41 -12.13 -9.78 11.31
CA PHE A 41 -13.37 -9.06 11.00
C PHE A 41 -13.74 -8.06 12.10
N ASP A 42 -13.78 -8.47 13.37
CA ASP A 42 -14.33 -7.64 14.44
C ASP A 42 -13.36 -6.52 14.88
N PHE A 43 -12.04 -6.77 14.75
CA PHE A 43 -11.03 -5.80 15.15
C PHE A 43 -10.44 -5.04 13.96
N LEU A 44 -9.92 -5.74 12.94
CA LEU A 44 -9.27 -5.07 11.82
C LEU A 44 -10.28 -4.51 10.81
N LEU A 45 -11.20 -5.34 10.30
CA LEU A 45 -12.04 -4.93 9.18
C LEU A 45 -13.12 -3.92 9.59
N PHE A 46 -13.80 -4.18 10.71
CA PHE A 46 -14.86 -3.29 11.23
C PHE A 46 -14.34 -2.23 12.19
N GLY A 47 -13.04 -2.21 12.51
CA GLY A 47 -12.41 -1.14 13.30
C GLY A 47 -12.70 0.26 12.75
N PRO A 48 -12.43 0.54 11.47
CA PRO A 48 -12.66 1.86 10.86
C PRO A 48 -14.13 2.30 10.78
N LYS A 49 -15.09 1.42 11.03
CA LYS A 49 -16.52 1.77 11.17
C LYS A 49 -16.88 2.33 12.56
N LYS A 50 -16.06 2.01 13.56
CA LYS A 50 -16.35 2.42 14.95
C LYS A 50 -16.01 3.89 15.14
N THR A 51 -16.88 4.61 15.87
CA THR A 51 -16.70 6.05 16.16
C THR A 51 -15.47 6.34 17.03
N ASP A 52 -15.03 5.36 17.81
CA ASP A 52 -13.84 5.45 18.66
C ASP A 52 -12.52 5.14 17.93
N PHE A 53 -12.56 4.98 16.59
CA PHE A 53 -11.37 4.71 15.79
C PHE A 53 -10.36 5.85 15.90
N LEU A 54 -9.08 5.50 15.99
CA LEU A 54 -7.97 6.42 16.26
C LEU A 54 -8.00 7.68 15.38
N THR A 55 -8.24 7.52 14.10
CA THR A 55 -8.23 8.63 13.13
C THR A 55 -9.32 9.64 13.42
N TYR A 56 -10.53 9.18 13.78
CA TYR A 56 -11.64 10.06 14.09
C TYR A 56 -11.39 10.86 15.38
N LYS A 57 -10.81 10.22 16.39
CA LYS A 57 -10.38 10.91 17.63
C LYS A 57 -9.33 11.98 17.35
N LEU A 58 -8.31 11.64 16.53
CA LEU A 58 -7.27 12.60 16.17
C LEU A 58 -7.79 13.77 15.34
N LEU A 59 -8.69 13.51 14.39
CA LEU A 59 -9.33 14.57 13.58
C LEU A 59 -10.16 15.51 14.45
N CYS A 60 -10.94 14.97 15.39
CA CYS A 60 -11.74 15.76 16.32
C CYS A 60 -10.85 16.61 17.25
N GLN A 61 -9.79 16.04 17.81
CA GLN A 61 -8.84 16.77 18.63
C GLN A 61 -8.13 17.90 17.84
N ALA A 62 -7.71 17.60 16.61
CA ALA A 62 -7.10 18.60 15.74
C ALA A 62 -8.05 19.74 15.37
N SER A 63 -9.34 19.41 15.11
CA SER A 63 -10.38 20.41 14.84
C SER A 63 -10.55 21.37 16.01
N ASN A 64 -10.69 20.84 17.22
CA ASN A 64 -10.85 21.64 18.42
C ASN A 64 -9.61 22.50 18.72
N PHE A 65 -8.41 21.95 18.48
CA PHE A 65 -7.16 22.71 18.66
C PHE A 65 -7.00 23.87 17.65
N LEU A 66 -7.50 23.68 16.42
CA LEU A 66 -7.44 24.71 15.36
C LEU A 66 -8.61 25.70 15.39
N GLY A 67 -9.57 25.54 16.32
CA GLY A 67 -10.72 26.43 16.45
C GLY A 67 -11.81 26.23 15.40
N PHE A 68 -11.86 25.05 14.78
CA PHE A 68 -12.91 24.68 13.82
C PHE A 68 -14.14 24.01 14.49
N ASP A 69 -14.29 24.15 15.80
CA ASP A 69 -15.32 23.50 16.59
C ASP A 69 -15.44 21.99 16.29
N ASP A 70 -16.63 21.42 16.42
CA ASP A 70 -16.87 19.99 16.19
C ASP A 70 -17.02 19.57 14.70
N SER A 71 -16.64 20.45 13.77
CA SER A 71 -16.86 20.24 12.33
C SER A 71 -16.22 18.96 11.77
N PHE A 72 -15.12 18.50 12.38
CA PHE A 72 -14.44 17.26 12.01
C PHE A 72 -14.63 16.13 13.04
N CYS A 73 -15.43 16.35 14.08
CA CYS A 73 -15.81 15.30 14.99
C CYS A 73 -16.88 14.43 14.34
N ILE A 74 -16.66 13.12 14.35
CA ILE A 74 -17.54 12.16 13.69
C ILE A 74 -18.43 11.53 14.75
N GLY A 75 -19.72 11.73 14.59
CA GLY A 75 -20.76 11.00 15.34
C GLY A 75 -20.93 9.57 14.80
N GLU A 76 -22.07 8.98 15.04
CA GLU A 76 -22.40 7.66 14.49
C GLU A 76 -22.46 7.72 12.97
N LEU A 77 -21.83 6.73 12.30
CA LEU A 77 -21.89 6.60 10.87
C LEU A 77 -23.27 6.02 10.48
N PRO A 78 -24.10 6.77 9.71
CA PRO A 78 -25.49 6.42 9.45
C PRO A 78 -25.66 5.36 8.36
N PHE A 79 -24.91 4.25 8.43
CA PHE A 79 -25.04 3.17 7.45
C PHE A 79 -24.94 1.79 8.10
N ARG A 80 -25.53 0.80 7.44
CA ARG A 80 -25.44 -0.61 7.81
C ARG A 80 -24.67 -1.39 6.76
N ILE A 81 -24.02 -2.49 7.21
CA ILE A 81 -23.33 -3.44 6.33
C ILE A 81 -24.16 -4.71 6.33
N GLN A 82 -24.51 -5.19 5.14
CA GLN A 82 -25.30 -6.40 4.97
C GLN A 82 -24.71 -7.31 3.89
N SER A 83 -24.88 -8.61 4.01
CA SER A 83 -24.53 -9.57 2.97
C SER A 83 -25.74 -9.81 2.09
N ARG A 84 -25.70 -9.36 0.84
CA ARG A 84 -26.83 -9.49 -0.10
C ARG A 84 -26.77 -10.77 -0.92
N THR A 85 -25.66 -11.48 -0.89
CA THR A 85 -25.47 -12.73 -1.63
C THR A 85 -25.20 -13.87 -0.66
N MET A 86 -25.66 -15.09 -1.00
CA MET A 86 -25.49 -16.27 -0.14
C MET A 86 -24.02 -16.57 0.15
N ALA A 87 -23.15 -16.42 -0.85
CA ALA A 87 -21.71 -16.64 -0.72
C ALA A 87 -20.95 -15.40 -0.24
N GLY A 88 -21.62 -14.27 0.02
CA GLY A 88 -20.99 -12.97 0.27
C GLY A 88 -20.02 -12.98 1.46
N GLN A 89 -20.44 -13.53 2.58
CA GLN A 89 -19.58 -13.61 3.78
C GLN A 89 -18.38 -14.56 3.55
N PHE A 90 -18.60 -15.69 2.90
CA PHE A 90 -17.52 -16.64 2.60
C PHE A 90 -16.50 -16.05 1.62
N SER A 91 -16.97 -15.40 0.56
CA SER A 91 -16.12 -14.72 -0.42
C SER A 91 -15.32 -13.58 0.24
N ALA A 92 -15.97 -12.73 1.04
CA ALA A 92 -15.29 -11.68 1.79
C ALA A 92 -14.21 -12.25 2.72
N HIS A 93 -14.48 -13.36 3.39
CA HIS A 93 -13.53 -14.04 4.27
C HIS A 93 -12.29 -14.55 3.51
N ILE A 94 -12.47 -15.26 2.39
CA ILE A 94 -11.35 -15.76 1.57
C ILE A 94 -10.49 -14.57 1.08
N TRP A 95 -11.08 -13.59 0.43
CA TRP A 95 -10.33 -12.49 -0.14
C TRP A 95 -9.62 -11.63 0.90
N THR A 96 -10.23 -11.41 2.06
CA THR A 96 -9.60 -10.68 3.17
C THR A 96 -8.43 -11.47 3.74
N SER A 97 -8.57 -12.79 3.88
CA SER A 97 -7.50 -13.66 4.36
C SER A 97 -6.32 -13.70 3.39
N ILE A 98 -6.56 -13.77 2.09
CA ILE A 98 -5.51 -13.71 1.05
C ILE A 98 -4.79 -12.35 1.10
N THR A 99 -5.53 -11.25 1.24
CA THR A 99 -4.96 -9.90 1.35
C THR A 99 -4.06 -9.76 2.58
N LEU A 100 -4.53 -10.21 3.75
CA LEU A 100 -3.72 -10.21 4.97
C LEU A 100 -2.52 -11.14 4.86
N GLY A 101 -2.71 -12.30 4.22
CA GLY A 101 -1.63 -13.23 3.92
C GLY A 101 -0.52 -12.58 3.10
N PHE A 102 -0.87 -11.83 2.07
CA PHE A 102 0.08 -11.06 1.28
C PHE A 102 0.79 -9.98 2.11
N VAL A 103 0.03 -9.21 2.90
CA VAL A 103 0.60 -8.16 3.77
C VAL A 103 1.62 -8.74 4.76
N VAL A 104 1.27 -9.83 5.44
CA VAL A 104 2.16 -10.48 6.43
C VAL A 104 3.37 -11.14 5.77
N ALA A 105 3.18 -11.78 4.62
CA ALA A 105 4.25 -12.44 3.88
C ALA A 105 5.14 -11.48 3.08
N PHE A 106 4.81 -10.19 2.98
CA PHE A 106 5.50 -9.22 2.14
C PHE A 106 7.03 -9.18 2.35
N PRO A 107 7.57 -9.17 3.58
CA PRO A 107 9.02 -9.20 3.78
C PRO A 107 9.70 -10.41 3.15
N TYR A 108 9.04 -11.57 3.18
CA TYR A 108 9.53 -12.78 2.55
C TYR A 108 9.41 -12.73 1.02
N VAL A 109 8.32 -12.15 0.51
CA VAL A 109 8.12 -11.93 -0.94
C VAL A 109 9.23 -11.02 -1.49
N ILE A 110 9.53 -9.91 -0.82
CA ILE A 110 10.63 -9.00 -1.20
C ILE A 110 11.99 -9.70 -1.09
N TYR A 111 12.19 -10.56 -0.09
CA TYR A 111 13.41 -11.37 0.03
C TYR A 111 13.57 -12.32 -1.18
N GLN A 112 12.52 -13.00 -1.61
CA GLN A 112 12.55 -13.87 -2.78
C GLN A 112 12.80 -13.06 -4.07
N PHE A 113 12.15 -11.91 -4.22
CA PHE A 113 12.37 -10.99 -5.32
C PHE A 113 13.82 -10.48 -5.38
N TRP A 114 14.38 -10.08 -4.25
CA TRP A 114 15.78 -9.69 -4.15
C TRP A 114 16.71 -10.82 -4.55
N LYS A 115 16.44 -12.02 -4.09
CA LYS A 115 17.28 -13.20 -4.37
C LYS A 115 17.30 -13.54 -5.87
N PHE A 116 16.17 -13.31 -6.54
CA PHE A 116 16.06 -13.47 -8.00
C PHE A 116 16.85 -12.39 -8.78
N ILE A 117 16.82 -11.13 -8.32
CA ILE A 117 17.52 -10.03 -9.02
C ILE A 117 19.02 -10.01 -8.69
N SER A 118 19.41 -10.46 -7.50
CA SER A 118 20.77 -10.37 -6.96
C SER A 118 21.87 -11.01 -7.83
N PRO A 119 21.67 -12.10 -8.60
CA PRO A 119 22.70 -12.64 -9.49
C PRO A 119 23.13 -11.66 -10.61
N GLY A 120 22.19 -10.81 -11.06
CA GLY A 120 22.47 -9.77 -12.07
C GLY A 120 23.15 -8.51 -11.51
N LEU A 121 23.43 -8.44 -10.21
CA LEU A 121 24.10 -7.30 -9.58
C LEU A 121 25.55 -7.65 -9.22
N TYR A 122 26.45 -6.64 -9.29
CA TYR A 122 27.88 -6.81 -8.97
C TYR A 122 28.09 -7.40 -7.56
N SER A 123 29.09 -8.25 -7.42
CA SER A 123 29.41 -9.05 -6.22
C SER A 123 29.56 -8.23 -4.93
N HIS A 124 29.95 -6.96 -5.03
CA HIS A 124 30.09 -6.05 -3.88
C HIS A 124 28.74 -5.58 -3.31
N GLU A 125 27.61 -5.80 -4.00
CA GLU A 125 26.28 -5.32 -3.64
C GLU A 125 25.46 -6.36 -2.86
N LYS A 126 25.89 -7.62 -2.85
CA LYS A 126 25.26 -8.70 -2.07
C LYS A 126 25.22 -8.42 -0.58
N ARG A 127 26.16 -7.61 -0.06
CA ARG A 127 26.21 -7.23 1.37
C ARG A 127 25.14 -6.21 1.78
N THR A 128 24.48 -5.56 0.81
CA THR A 128 23.45 -4.54 1.04
C THR A 128 22.02 -5.14 1.04
N ALA A 129 21.90 -6.44 0.80
CA ALA A 129 20.61 -7.14 0.68
C ALA A 129 19.70 -6.99 1.91
N SER A 130 20.25 -7.16 3.12
CA SER A 130 19.46 -7.08 4.36
C SER A 130 18.90 -5.69 4.60
N GLY A 131 19.69 -4.64 4.32
CA GLY A 131 19.23 -3.26 4.43
C GLY A 131 18.11 -2.93 3.44
N PHE A 132 18.20 -3.44 2.22
CA PHE A 132 17.17 -3.27 1.20
C PHE A 132 15.84 -3.92 1.62
N ILE A 133 15.86 -5.18 2.03
CA ILE A 133 14.66 -5.92 2.46
C ILE A 133 14.02 -5.23 3.65
N PHE A 134 14.81 -4.79 4.61
CA PHE A 134 14.32 -4.09 5.79
C PHE A 134 13.65 -2.75 5.43
N ILE A 135 14.30 -1.92 4.59
CA ILE A 135 13.75 -0.61 4.18
C ILE A 135 12.48 -0.78 3.35
N SER A 136 12.47 -1.72 2.39
CA SER A 136 11.27 -2.03 1.61
C SER A 136 10.14 -2.50 2.51
N SER A 137 10.37 -3.47 3.38
CA SER A 137 9.33 -3.94 4.31
C SER A 137 8.81 -2.81 5.21
N LEU A 138 9.69 -1.93 5.70
CA LEU A 138 9.30 -0.78 6.52
C LEU A 138 8.43 0.21 5.74
N LEU A 139 8.79 0.54 4.50
CA LEU A 139 8.02 1.42 3.62
C LEU A 139 6.66 0.81 3.31
N PHE A 140 6.62 -0.47 2.95
CA PHE A 140 5.37 -1.17 2.69
C PHE A 140 4.43 -1.16 3.90
N PHE A 141 4.91 -1.54 5.09
CA PHE A 141 4.09 -1.51 6.29
C PHE A 141 3.65 -0.10 6.67
N THR A 142 4.50 0.90 6.47
CA THR A 142 4.10 2.31 6.66
C THR A 142 2.98 2.69 5.69
N GLY A 143 3.06 2.26 4.44
CA GLY A 143 1.99 2.44 3.45
C GLY A 143 0.70 1.70 3.81
N VAL A 144 0.80 0.45 4.29
CA VAL A 144 -0.33 -0.33 4.80
C VAL A 144 -1.01 0.37 5.97
N LEU A 145 -0.24 0.87 6.95
CA LEU A 145 -0.77 1.63 8.09
C LEU A 145 -1.41 2.95 7.63
N PHE A 146 -0.80 3.65 6.68
CA PHE A 146 -1.39 4.85 6.08
C PHE A 146 -2.71 4.53 5.37
N GLY A 147 -2.76 3.47 4.57
CA GLY A 147 -3.99 3.00 3.93
C GLY A 147 -5.08 2.65 4.93
N TYR A 148 -4.73 1.99 6.03
CA TYR A 148 -5.66 1.56 7.06
C TYR A 148 -6.14 2.69 7.97
N TYR A 149 -5.24 3.55 8.44
CA TYR A 149 -5.56 4.61 9.40
C TYR A 149 -5.96 5.94 8.77
N VAL A 150 -5.60 6.20 7.50
CA VAL A 150 -5.91 7.48 6.85
C VAL A 150 -6.88 7.29 5.68
N VAL A 151 -6.49 6.50 4.68
CA VAL A 151 -7.30 6.36 3.45
C VAL A 151 -8.65 5.70 3.72
N THR A 152 -8.63 4.57 4.42
CA THR A 152 -9.85 3.79 4.73
C THR A 152 -10.90 4.60 5.50
N PRO A 153 -10.61 5.20 6.66
CA PRO A 153 -11.63 5.92 7.43
C PRO A 153 -12.16 7.17 6.70
N LEU A 154 -11.31 7.90 5.98
CA LEU A 154 -11.77 9.02 5.16
C LEU A 154 -12.73 8.57 4.05
N SER A 155 -12.41 7.46 3.38
CA SER A 155 -13.26 6.86 2.35
C SER A 155 -14.60 6.36 2.92
N ILE A 156 -14.56 5.68 4.06
CA ILE A 156 -15.77 5.19 4.75
C ILE A 156 -16.66 6.37 5.20
N ARG A 157 -16.05 7.42 5.76
CA ARG A 157 -16.78 8.63 6.16
C ARG A 157 -17.48 9.26 4.97
N PHE A 158 -16.74 9.55 3.90
CA PHE A 158 -17.30 10.20 2.71
C PHE A 158 -18.43 9.38 2.10
N LEU A 159 -18.17 8.11 1.77
CA LEU A 159 -19.19 7.25 1.16
C LEU A 159 -20.36 6.95 2.08
N GLY A 160 -20.11 6.83 3.38
CA GLY A 160 -21.12 6.52 4.39
C GLY A 160 -22.08 7.68 4.67
N THR A 161 -21.61 8.93 4.47
CA THR A 161 -22.42 10.13 4.72
C THR A 161 -22.96 10.78 3.45
N TYR A 162 -22.43 10.39 2.27
CA TYR A 162 -22.90 10.94 1.01
C TYR A 162 -24.28 10.41 0.64
N THR A 163 -25.24 11.32 0.53
CA THR A 163 -26.62 11.02 0.12
C THR A 163 -27.06 11.96 -1.00
N VAL A 164 -27.73 11.43 -1.99
CA VAL A 164 -28.32 12.20 -3.11
C VAL A 164 -29.69 12.72 -2.73
N SER A 165 -30.41 12.00 -1.87
CA SER A 165 -31.73 12.33 -1.37
C SER A 165 -31.93 11.81 0.04
N VAL A 166 -32.72 12.51 0.84
CA VAL A 166 -33.10 12.09 2.21
C VAL A 166 -33.95 10.81 2.25
N GLU A 167 -34.51 10.41 1.11
CA GLU A 167 -35.31 9.19 0.97
C GLU A 167 -34.44 7.93 0.80
N ILE A 168 -33.12 8.09 0.55
CA ILE A 168 -32.20 6.97 0.31
C ILE A 168 -31.39 6.66 1.57
N PHE A 169 -31.56 5.44 2.07
CA PHE A 169 -30.73 4.92 3.17
C PHE A 169 -29.51 4.20 2.63
N ASN A 170 -28.35 4.49 3.20
CA ASN A 170 -27.10 3.86 2.82
C ASN A 170 -26.96 2.50 3.50
N ASP A 171 -27.26 1.41 2.75
CA ASP A 171 -27.02 0.03 3.14
C ASP A 171 -25.96 -0.59 2.20
N PHE A 172 -24.75 -0.76 2.70
CA PHE A 172 -23.64 -1.26 1.89
C PHE A 172 -23.52 -2.78 1.92
N ASP A 173 -23.19 -3.36 0.76
CA ASP A 173 -22.84 -4.77 0.67
C ASP A 173 -21.49 -5.04 1.35
N LEU A 174 -21.38 -6.16 2.08
CA LEU A 174 -20.19 -6.58 2.78
C LEU A 174 -18.97 -6.70 1.84
N ASN A 175 -19.16 -7.22 0.62
CA ASN A 175 -18.06 -7.34 -0.33
C ASN A 175 -17.54 -5.99 -0.79
N SER A 176 -18.44 -5.01 -1.02
CA SER A 176 -18.05 -3.64 -1.38
C SER A 176 -17.25 -2.97 -0.26
N TYR A 177 -17.72 -3.07 0.99
CA TYR A 177 -17.03 -2.54 2.15
C TYR A 177 -15.63 -3.18 2.32
N THR A 178 -15.56 -4.51 2.30
CA THR A 178 -14.30 -5.24 2.47
C THR A 178 -13.35 -5.00 1.30
N ALA A 179 -13.87 -4.85 0.08
CA ALA A 179 -13.06 -4.51 -1.10
C ALA A 179 -12.44 -3.12 -0.97
N LEU A 180 -13.20 -2.12 -0.50
CA LEU A 180 -12.69 -0.78 -0.22
C LEU A 180 -11.51 -0.81 0.76
N VAL A 181 -11.68 -1.46 1.90
CA VAL A 181 -10.62 -1.57 2.93
C VAL A 181 -9.37 -2.25 2.36
N ARG A 182 -9.54 -3.40 1.68
CA ARG A 182 -8.44 -4.15 1.08
C ARG A 182 -7.71 -3.34 -0.01
N ALA A 183 -8.46 -2.69 -0.88
CA ALA A 183 -7.90 -1.86 -1.96
C ALA A 183 -7.11 -0.68 -1.40
N SER A 184 -7.64 0.04 -0.42
CA SER A 184 -6.97 1.16 0.24
C SER A 184 -5.65 0.74 0.89
N VAL A 185 -5.66 -0.37 1.62
CA VAL A 185 -4.47 -0.91 2.31
C VAL A 185 -3.41 -1.38 1.32
N LEU A 186 -3.79 -2.19 0.33
CA LEU A 186 -2.84 -2.74 -0.65
C LEU A 186 -2.28 -1.65 -1.57
N ALA A 187 -3.14 -0.78 -2.10
CA ALA A 187 -2.70 0.27 -2.99
C ALA A 187 -1.74 1.23 -2.28
N SER A 188 -2.05 1.65 -1.05
CA SER A 188 -1.15 2.50 -0.27
C SER A 188 0.17 1.79 0.04
N GLY A 189 0.14 0.51 0.43
CA GLY A 189 1.35 -0.27 0.67
C GLY A 189 2.26 -0.31 -0.55
N LEU A 190 1.71 -0.60 -1.73
CA LEU A 190 2.46 -0.67 -2.99
C LEU A 190 2.97 0.71 -3.44
N ILE A 191 2.20 1.78 -3.26
CA ILE A 191 2.62 3.14 -3.62
C ILE A 191 3.81 3.59 -2.74
N PHE A 192 3.85 3.19 -1.49
CA PHE A 192 4.97 3.52 -0.62
C PHE A 192 6.28 2.82 -1.04
N GLU A 193 6.24 1.82 -1.92
CA GLU A 193 7.43 1.23 -2.56
C GLU A 193 8.04 2.10 -3.70
N LEU A 194 7.43 3.22 -4.08
CA LEU A 194 7.95 4.12 -5.12
C LEU A 194 9.45 4.47 -4.93
N PRO A 195 9.96 4.80 -3.73
CA PRO A 195 11.37 5.11 -3.55
C PRO A 195 12.30 3.93 -3.90
N ILE A 196 11.85 2.72 -3.62
CA ILE A 196 12.59 1.49 -3.91
C ILE A 196 12.56 1.18 -5.41
N LEU A 197 11.41 1.34 -6.04
CA LEU A 197 11.26 1.21 -7.49
C LEU A 197 12.20 2.18 -8.22
N VAL A 198 12.22 3.46 -7.81
CA VAL A 198 13.10 4.48 -8.38
C VAL A 198 14.58 4.15 -8.13
N TYR A 199 14.94 3.62 -6.96
CA TYR A 199 16.29 3.16 -6.66
C TYR A 199 16.77 2.14 -7.71
N PHE A 200 15.97 1.10 -8.01
CA PHE A 200 16.31 0.09 -9.01
C PHE A 200 16.40 0.67 -10.42
N LEU A 201 15.38 1.42 -10.84
CA LEU A 201 15.33 2.01 -12.16
C LEU A 201 16.51 2.98 -12.41
N THR A 202 16.93 3.70 -11.37
CA THR A 202 18.14 4.54 -11.44
C THR A 202 19.40 3.69 -11.54
N LYS A 203 19.45 2.57 -10.83
CA LYS A 203 20.64 1.71 -10.79
C LYS A 203 20.89 1.03 -12.12
N ILE A 204 19.86 0.64 -12.85
CA ILE A 204 19.96 0.09 -14.22
C ILE A 204 20.02 1.19 -15.30
N GLY A 205 20.06 2.46 -14.90
CA GLY A 205 20.23 3.60 -15.82
C GLY A 205 18.97 4.03 -16.59
N LEU A 206 17.80 3.46 -16.29
CA LEU A 206 16.53 3.83 -16.95
C LEU A 206 15.98 5.19 -16.50
N ILE A 207 16.24 5.59 -15.26
CA ILE A 207 15.78 6.87 -14.70
C ILE A 207 16.98 7.63 -14.15
N THR A 208 17.01 8.96 -14.41
CA THR A 208 18.00 9.87 -13.85
C THR A 208 17.34 10.93 -12.98
N PRO A 209 18.08 11.54 -12.02
CA PRO A 209 17.53 12.60 -11.17
C PRO A 209 17.10 13.83 -11.99
N GLU A 210 17.78 14.11 -13.12
CA GLU A 210 17.47 15.21 -14.03
C GLU A 210 16.13 14.98 -14.73
N LEU A 211 15.90 13.74 -15.20
CA LEU A 211 14.64 13.31 -15.82
C LEU A 211 13.47 13.50 -14.84
N MET A 212 13.63 13.00 -13.60
CA MET A 212 12.59 13.13 -12.58
C MET A 212 12.28 14.61 -12.27
N ARG A 213 13.29 15.45 -12.16
CA ARG A 213 13.10 16.89 -11.92
C ARG A 213 12.40 17.59 -13.08
N LYS A 214 12.75 17.24 -14.33
CA LYS A 214 12.11 17.78 -15.54
C LYS A 214 10.61 17.46 -15.58
N TYR A 215 10.22 16.26 -15.15
CA TYR A 215 8.84 15.78 -15.21
C TYR A 215 8.05 15.92 -13.90
N ARG A 216 8.50 16.75 -12.94
CA ARG A 216 7.80 16.99 -11.66
C ARG A 216 6.34 17.39 -11.83
N LYS A 217 6.03 18.26 -12.79
CA LYS A 217 4.65 18.71 -13.05
C LYS A 217 3.76 17.54 -13.51
N ILE A 218 4.30 16.67 -14.37
CA ILE A 218 3.59 15.48 -14.83
C ILE A 218 3.44 14.47 -13.67
N ALA A 219 4.47 14.28 -12.86
CA ALA A 219 4.40 13.43 -11.67
C ALA A 219 3.32 13.91 -10.67
N LEU A 220 3.19 15.24 -10.47
CA LEU A 220 2.12 15.80 -9.65
C LEU A 220 0.75 15.42 -10.19
N VAL A 221 0.52 15.57 -11.49
CA VAL A 221 -0.76 15.20 -12.13
C VAL A 221 -1.02 13.69 -11.98
N LEU A 222 0.01 12.86 -12.19
CA LEU A 222 -0.10 11.40 -12.02
C LEU A 222 -0.40 11.02 -10.58
N VAL A 223 0.22 11.67 -9.61
CA VAL A 223 -0.05 11.45 -8.17
C VAL A 223 -1.49 11.85 -7.83
N MET A 224 -1.96 12.98 -8.32
CA MET A 224 -3.35 13.40 -8.12
C MET A 224 -4.33 12.39 -8.74
N PHE A 225 -4.03 11.89 -9.95
CA PHE A 225 -4.82 10.85 -10.59
C PHE A 225 -4.82 9.53 -9.81
N LEU A 226 -3.65 9.07 -9.35
CA LEU A 226 -3.53 7.86 -8.52
C LEU A 226 -4.30 8.01 -7.21
N SER A 227 -4.19 9.17 -6.55
CA SER A 227 -4.96 9.46 -5.33
C SER A 227 -6.46 9.38 -5.59
N ALA A 228 -6.96 9.94 -6.71
CA ALA A 228 -8.37 9.88 -7.08
C ALA A 228 -8.88 8.45 -7.38
N VAL A 229 -8.01 7.55 -7.83
CA VAL A 229 -8.37 6.14 -8.05
C VAL A 229 -8.49 5.37 -6.73
N ILE A 230 -7.67 5.73 -5.73
CA ILE A 230 -7.63 5.05 -4.43
C ILE A 230 -8.68 5.58 -3.47
N THR A 231 -8.93 6.89 -3.51
CA THR A 231 -9.92 7.57 -2.65
C THR A 231 -11.23 7.78 -3.41
N PRO A 232 -12.36 7.86 -2.69
CA PRO A 232 -13.59 8.36 -3.29
C PRO A 232 -13.40 9.75 -3.90
N PRO A 233 -14.31 10.20 -4.78
CA PRO A 233 -14.25 11.50 -5.46
C PRO A 233 -14.52 12.67 -4.48
N ASP A 234 -13.70 12.78 -3.44
CA ASP A 234 -13.67 13.85 -2.45
C ASP A 234 -12.34 14.59 -2.48
N VAL A 235 -12.38 15.89 -2.74
CA VAL A 235 -11.18 16.72 -2.91
C VAL A 235 -10.32 16.74 -1.64
N ALA A 236 -10.93 16.78 -0.45
CA ALA A 236 -10.19 16.82 0.80
C ALA A 236 -9.41 15.52 1.04
N SER A 237 -10.07 14.37 0.91
CA SER A 237 -9.43 13.05 1.05
C SER A 237 -8.36 12.83 -0.02
N GLN A 238 -8.61 13.26 -1.26
CA GLN A 238 -7.65 13.18 -2.36
C GLN A 238 -6.36 13.97 -2.06
N ILE A 239 -6.47 15.20 -1.55
CA ILE A 239 -5.31 16.03 -1.19
C ILE A 239 -4.54 15.38 -0.02
N ILE A 240 -5.24 14.92 1.02
CA ILE A 240 -4.60 14.27 2.18
C ILE A 240 -3.78 13.04 1.74
N VAL A 241 -4.27 12.28 0.77
CA VAL A 241 -3.55 11.11 0.24
C VAL A 241 -2.43 11.51 -0.72
N ALA A 242 -2.61 12.55 -1.52
CA ALA A 242 -1.60 13.01 -2.47
C ALA A 242 -0.34 13.55 -1.79
N ILE A 243 -0.46 14.24 -0.65
CA ILE A 243 0.68 14.86 0.05
C ILE A 243 1.79 13.84 0.40
N PRO A 244 1.52 12.73 1.11
CA PRO A 244 2.56 11.74 1.40
C PRO A 244 3.18 11.13 0.13
N VAL A 245 2.39 10.89 -0.91
CA VAL A 245 2.89 10.34 -2.17
C VAL A 245 3.83 11.32 -2.88
N LEU A 246 3.53 12.64 -2.84
CA LEU A 246 4.43 13.68 -3.34
C LEU A 246 5.73 13.75 -2.54
N ILE A 247 5.66 13.61 -1.21
CA ILE A 247 6.85 13.55 -0.35
C ILE A 247 7.71 12.34 -0.75
N LEU A 248 7.11 11.17 -0.96
CA LEU A 248 7.81 9.97 -1.41
C LEU A 248 8.46 10.16 -2.79
N TYR A 249 7.79 10.87 -3.69
CA TYR A 249 8.37 11.22 -4.99
C TYR A 249 9.63 12.11 -4.85
N GLU A 250 9.59 13.15 -4.02
CA GLU A 250 10.76 14.02 -3.78
C GLU A 250 11.89 13.24 -3.07
N LEU A 251 11.57 12.39 -2.11
CA LEU A 251 12.53 11.48 -1.49
C LEU A 251 13.17 10.55 -2.54
N SER A 252 12.39 10.08 -3.52
CA SER A 252 12.89 9.24 -4.61
C SER A 252 13.89 9.98 -5.50
N ILE A 253 13.69 11.27 -5.77
CA ILE A 253 14.67 12.12 -6.49
C ILE A 253 15.98 12.21 -5.69
N PHE A 254 15.90 12.37 -4.37
CA PHE A 254 17.08 12.44 -3.51
C PHE A 254 17.85 11.10 -3.51
N ILE A 255 17.13 9.98 -3.44
CA ILE A 255 17.70 8.62 -3.51
C ILE A 255 18.39 8.42 -4.88
N SER A 256 17.72 8.75 -5.97
CA SER A 256 18.26 8.66 -7.33
C SER A 256 19.57 9.46 -7.47
N LYS A 257 19.62 10.69 -6.97
CA LYS A 257 20.82 11.51 -6.96
C LYS A 257 21.99 10.86 -6.20
N ARG A 258 21.69 10.21 -5.08
CA ARG A 258 22.70 9.52 -4.27
C ARG A 258 23.24 8.27 -4.96
N VAL A 259 22.37 7.55 -5.66
CA VAL A 259 22.74 6.35 -6.46
C VAL A 259 23.67 6.75 -7.58
N VAL A 260 23.32 7.73 -8.42
CA VAL A 260 24.15 8.20 -9.55
C VAL A 260 25.52 8.70 -9.06
N ARG A 261 25.53 9.48 -7.95
CA ARG A 261 26.81 9.95 -7.37
C ARG A 261 27.71 8.79 -6.92
N ASN A 262 27.14 7.72 -6.40
CA ASN A 262 27.91 6.55 -5.97
C ASN A 262 28.44 5.73 -7.15
N ILE A 263 27.68 5.65 -8.25
CA ILE A 263 28.13 5.00 -9.50
C ILE A 263 29.31 5.77 -10.07
N ASN A 264 29.20 7.10 -10.22
CA ASN A 264 30.25 7.96 -10.80
C ASN A 264 31.54 8.03 -9.94
N LYS A 265 31.48 7.69 -8.65
CA LYS A 265 32.69 7.60 -7.79
C LYS A 265 33.42 6.27 -7.94
N LYS A 266 32.76 5.25 -8.47
CA LYS A 266 33.32 3.91 -8.65
C LYS A 266 33.81 3.65 -10.09
N SER A 267 33.38 4.44 -11.04
CA SER A 267 33.88 4.57 -12.41
C SER A 267 35.12 5.49 -12.43
#